data_091f70be9fc38a5b71d4fd3e09862f0e
#
_entry.id   091f70be9fc38a5b71d4fd3e09862f0e
#
_cell.length_a   1.000
_cell.length_b   1.000
_cell.length_c   1.000
_cell.angle_alpha   90.00
_cell.angle_beta   90.00
_cell.angle_gamma   90.00
#
_symmetry.space_group_name_H-M   'P 1'
#
loop_
_entity.id
_entity.type
_entity.pdbx_description
1 polymer ?
#
loop_
_entity_poly.entity_id
_entity_poly.type
_entity_poly.pdbx_seq_one_letter_code
_entity_poly.pdbx_strand_id
1 'polypeptide(L)' 'MKNRLKVLRAERDWSQAVLAQHLGVSRQTVNAIETGKYDPSLPLAFTISRLIGQPIEQIFDPG' A
#
# COMPACT_ATOMS: atom_id res chain seq x y z
N MET A 1 -7.11 2.92 8.78
CA MET A 1 -6.01 3.91 8.67
C MET A 1 -6.09 4.57 7.31
N LYS A 2 -6.04 5.89 7.27
CA LYS A 2 -5.99 6.61 6.01
C LYS A 2 -4.62 6.44 5.36
N ASN A 3 -4.59 6.41 4.04
CA ASN A 3 -3.32 6.28 3.33
C ASN A 3 -3.44 6.80 1.91
N ARG A 4 -2.28 6.96 1.27
CA ARG A 4 -2.17 7.44 -0.12
C ARG A 4 -1.79 6.31 -1.08
N LEU A 5 -1.93 5.06 -0.67
CA LEU A 5 -1.46 3.93 -1.46
C LEU A 5 -2.13 3.88 -2.84
N LYS A 6 -3.44 4.12 -2.91
CA LYS A 6 -4.17 4.12 -4.18
C LYS A 6 -3.61 5.17 -5.15
N VAL A 7 -3.36 6.39 -4.65
CA VAL A 7 -2.82 7.48 -5.46
C VAL A 7 -1.41 7.14 -5.94
N LEU A 8 -0.57 6.66 -5.03
CA LEU A 8 0.83 6.31 -5.34
C LEU A 8 0.91 5.16 -6.34
N ARG A 9 0.00 4.20 -6.22
CA ARG A 9 -0.13 3.10 -7.17
C ARG A 9 -0.54 3.63 -8.55
N ALA A 10 -1.56 4.49 -8.59
CA ALA A 10 -2.07 5.05 -9.84
C ALA A 10 -1.01 5.89 -10.56
N GLU A 11 -0.18 6.61 -9.82
CA GLU A 11 0.92 7.40 -10.39
C GLU A 11 1.94 6.52 -11.14
N ARG A 12 1.99 5.23 -10.81
CA ARG A 12 2.88 4.26 -11.45
C ARG A 12 2.19 3.44 -12.53
N ASP A 13 0.92 3.76 -12.82
CA ASP A 13 0.08 3.00 -13.75
C ASP A 13 -0.05 1.52 -13.38
N TRP A 14 -0.01 1.21 -12.09
CA TRP A 14 -0.18 -0.16 -11.60
C TRP A 14 -1.64 -0.42 -11.26
N SER A 15 -2.15 -1.59 -11.68
CA SER A 15 -3.41 -2.10 -11.15
C SER A 15 -3.20 -2.61 -9.71
N GLN A 16 -4.31 -2.85 -8.99
CA GLN A 16 -4.21 -3.49 -7.68
C GLN A 16 -3.52 -4.86 -7.77
N ALA A 17 -3.80 -5.61 -8.85
CA ALA A 17 -3.18 -6.91 -9.06
C ALA A 17 -1.66 -6.79 -9.22
N VAL A 18 -1.20 -5.80 -9.97
CA VAL A 18 0.23 -5.56 -10.17
C VAL A 18 0.91 -5.18 -8.85
N LEU A 19 0.30 -4.27 -8.09
CA LEU A 19 0.84 -3.90 -6.77
C LEU A 19 0.89 -5.13 -5.84
N ALA A 20 -0.16 -5.93 -5.84
CA ALA A 20 -0.21 -7.15 -5.03
C ALA A 20 0.93 -8.10 -5.38
N GLN A 21 1.24 -8.27 -6.67
CA GLN A 21 2.38 -9.08 -7.09
C GLN A 21 3.70 -8.54 -6.55
N HIS A 22 3.90 -7.22 -6.63
CA HIS A 22 5.12 -6.59 -6.11
C HIS A 22 5.27 -6.78 -4.60
N LEU A 23 4.16 -6.81 -3.88
CA LEU A 23 4.16 -6.94 -2.42
C LEU A 23 4.13 -8.39 -1.94
N GLY A 24 3.82 -9.34 -2.82
CA GLY A 24 3.67 -10.74 -2.44
C GLY A 24 2.41 -11.01 -1.62
N VAL A 25 1.34 -10.25 -1.85
CA VAL A 25 0.06 -10.41 -1.16
C VAL A 25 -1.07 -10.55 -2.19
N SER A 26 -2.29 -10.86 -1.73
CA SER A 26 -3.44 -10.94 -2.61
C SER A 26 -3.94 -9.56 -3.03
N ARG A 27 -4.65 -9.50 -4.16
CA ARG A 27 -5.31 -8.27 -4.60
C ARG A 27 -6.32 -7.78 -3.56
N GLN A 28 -7.03 -8.72 -2.91
CA GLN A 28 -7.98 -8.40 -1.86
C GLN A 28 -7.31 -7.67 -0.70
N THR A 29 -6.09 -8.08 -0.35
CA THR A 29 -5.31 -7.42 0.71
C THR A 29 -4.98 -5.98 0.30
N VAL A 30 -4.55 -5.76 -0.94
CA VAL A 30 -4.28 -4.40 -1.44
C VAL A 30 -5.55 -3.55 -1.36
N ASN A 31 -6.67 -4.08 -1.83
CA ASN A 31 -7.93 -3.34 -1.77
C ASN A 31 -8.33 -3.00 -0.33
N ALA A 32 -8.19 -3.95 0.59
CA ALA A 32 -8.53 -3.72 1.99
C ALA A 32 -7.64 -2.64 2.63
N ILE A 33 -6.36 -2.60 2.27
CA ILE A 33 -5.45 -1.55 2.74
C ILE A 33 -5.87 -0.20 2.16
N GLU A 34 -6.09 -0.13 0.85
CA GLU A 34 -6.44 1.13 0.17
C GLU A 34 -7.75 1.73 0.68
N THR A 35 -8.70 0.90 1.06
CA THR A 35 -9.99 1.36 1.58
C THR A 35 -9.98 1.62 3.09
N GLY A 36 -8.85 1.37 3.76
CA GLY A 36 -8.71 1.60 5.20
C GLY A 36 -9.34 0.53 6.08
N LYS A 37 -9.78 -0.59 5.49
CA LYS A 37 -10.41 -1.69 6.24
C LYS A 37 -9.39 -2.59 6.94
N TYR A 38 -8.14 -2.56 6.49
CA TYR A 38 -7.07 -3.39 7.01
C TYR A 38 -5.79 -2.57 7.09
N ASP A 39 -5.17 -2.58 8.24
CA ASP A 39 -3.89 -1.92 8.42
C ASP A 39 -2.78 -2.95 8.17
N PRO A 40 -1.79 -2.64 7.33
CA PRO A 40 -0.73 -3.60 7.06
C PRO A 40 0.09 -3.87 8.31
N SER A 41 0.62 -5.09 8.41
CA SER A 41 1.62 -5.41 9.43
C SER A 41 2.83 -4.49 9.26
N LEU A 42 3.63 -4.33 10.30
CA LEU A 42 4.83 -3.49 10.20
C LEU A 42 5.79 -4.00 9.12
N PRO A 43 6.07 -5.30 8.99
CA PRO A 43 6.90 -5.78 7.89
C PRO A 43 6.33 -5.43 6.51
N LEU A 44 5.03 -5.55 6.32
CA LEU A 44 4.39 -5.20 5.05
C LEU A 44 4.48 -3.69 4.80
N ALA A 45 4.28 -2.88 5.84
CA ALA A 45 4.40 -1.42 5.71
C ALA A 45 5.82 -1.01 5.27
N PHE A 46 6.85 -1.65 5.80
CA PHE A 46 8.22 -1.41 5.36
C PHE A 46 8.43 -1.84 3.91
N THR A 47 7.86 -2.97 3.49
CA THR A 47 7.94 -3.43 2.10
C THR A 47 7.29 -2.41 1.17
N ILE A 48 6.11 -1.90 1.53
CA ILE A 48 5.42 -0.86 0.77
C ILE A 48 6.28 0.40 0.67
N SER A 49 6.85 0.83 1.79
CA SER A 49 7.71 2.02 1.85
C SER A 49 8.90 1.90 0.89
N ARG A 50 9.57 0.74 0.88
CA ARG A 50 10.72 0.50 0.01
C ARG A 50 10.30 0.47 -1.46
N LEU A 51 9.18 -0.19 -1.77
CA LEU A 51 8.68 -0.29 -3.13
C LEU A 51 8.30 1.08 -3.68
N ILE A 52 7.60 1.89 -2.89
CA ILE A 52 7.14 3.21 -3.28
C ILE A 52 8.29 4.23 -3.24
N GLY A 53 9.29 4.01 -2.40
CA GLY A 53 10.41 4.93 -2.24
C GLY A 53 10.08 6.14 -1.38
N GLN A 54 9.14 6.00 -0.46
CA GLN A 54 8.74 7.07 0.47
C GLN A 54 8.68 6.53 1.89
N PRO A 55 8.92 7.38 2.90
CA PRO A 55 8.78 6.98 4.29
C PRO A 55 7.34 6.52 4.59
N ILE A 56 7.19 5.62 5.56
CA ILE A 56 5.88 5.11 5.99
C ILE A 56 4.93 6.26 6.31
N GLU A 57 5.41 7.30 6.98
CA GLU A 57 4.59 8.44 7.40
C GLU A 57 4.06 9.25 6.23
N GLN A 58 4.68 9.16 5.06
CA GLN A 58 4.21 9.83 3.85
C GLN A 58 3.15 8.99 3.11
N ILE A 59 3.03 7.72 3.45
CA ILE A 59 2.09 6.80 2.80
C ILE A 59 0.88 6.58 3.70
N PHE A 60 1.10 6.38 5.00
CA PHE A 60 0.06 6.05 5.98
C PHE A 60 -0.10 7.17 6.98
N ASP A 61 -1.37 7.50 7.27
CA ASP A 61 -1.73 8.48 8.27
C ASP A 61 -2.38 7.74 9.45
N PRO A 62 -1.75 7.74 10.61
CA PRO A 62 -2.29 7.01 11.77
C PRO A 62 -3.53 7.67 12.40
N GLY A 63 -3.87 8.88 11.97
CA GLY A 63 -5.07 9.56 12.45
C GLY A 63 -4.81 10.86 13.18
#